data_f1ea6f65ff5f82d10288b3ba64ffc966
#
_entry.id   f1ea6f65ff5f82d10288b3ba64ffc966
#
_cell.length_a   1.000
_cell.length_b   1.000
_cell.length_c   1.000
_cell.angle_alpha   90.00
_cell.angle_beta   90.00
_cell.angle_gamma   90.00
#
_symmetry.space_group_name_H-M   'P 1'
#
loop_
_entity.id
_entity.type
_entity.pdbx_description
1 polymer ?
#
loop_
_entity_poly.entity_id
_entity_poly.type
_entity_poly.pdbx_seq_one_letter_code
_entity_poly.pdbx_strand_id
1 'polypeptide(L)'
;QRQMCIRDRHHYPFENKELFESQFPADFISEAVDQTRGWFYSLLAISTLIFDKAPYKNVIVLGLVQDENGQKMSKSKGNAVDPFEALAKYGADAIRWYFYTNSAPWLPNKFHDKGVTEGQRKFMGTLWNTYAFYVLYAEIDQFDPTKHEIEYDKLSVMDKWLLSKMNSMIKAADDNLNNYRIPEAAKACLLYTSDAA
;
A
#
# COMPACT_ATOMS: atom_id res chain seq x y z
N GLN A 1 13.54 19.51 8.60
CA GLN A 1 13.69 20.34 7.37
C GLN A 1 12.57 20.10 6.35
N ARG A 2 12.18 18.85 6.06
CA ARG A 2 11.02 18.57 5.15
C ARG A 2 9.68 19.07 5.70
N GLN A 3 9.50 19.10 7.01
CA GLN A 3 8.27 19.55 7.65
C GLN A 3 8.08 21.08 7.58
N MET A 4 9.16 21.83 7.62
CA MET A 4 9.12 23.29 7.39
C MET A 4 8.71 23.60 5.94
N CYS A 5 9.15 22.80 4.96
CA CYS A 5 8.78 23.03 3.56
C CYS A 5 7.28 22.89 3.26
N ILE A 6 6.51 22.14 4.05
CA ILE A 6 5.05 22.02 3.85
C ILE A 6 4.35 23.34 4.20
N ARG A 7 4.70 23.95 5.32
CA ARG A 7 4.17 25.27 5.71
C ARG A 7 4.59 26.35 4.71
N ASP A 8 5.85 26.39 4.37
CA ASP A 8 6.43 27.40 3.48
C ASP A 8 5.90 27.27 2.04
N ARG A 9 5.43 26.08 1.68
CA ARG A 9 4.90 25.79 0.34
C ARG A 9 3.55 26.46 0.07
N HIS A 10 2.71 26.63 1.08
CA HIS A 10 1.40 27.24 0.93
C HIS A 10 1.43 28.74 1.21
N HIS A 11 2.42 29.26 1.95
CA HIS A 11 2.50 30.66 2.40
C HIS A 11 1.19 31.19 3.06
N TYR A 12 0.44 30.27 3.67
CA TYR A 12 -0.81 30.61 4.34
C TYR A 12 -0.58 31.56 5.54
N PRO A 13 -1.41 32.57 5.80
CA PRO A 13 -2.69 32.90 5.12
C PRO A 13 -2.56 33.90 3.95
N PHE A 14 -1.35 34.24 3.54
CA PHE A 14 -1.09 35.31 2.58
C PHE A 14 -1.28 34.87 1.14
N GLU A 15 -0.99 33.60 0.84
CA GLU A 15 -1.09 33.00 -0.49
C GLU A 15 -1.74 31.61 -0.39
N ASN A 16 -2.24 31.07 -1.53
CA ASN A 16 -2.73 29.71 -1.66
C ASN A 16 -3.80 29.29 -0.62
N LYS A 17 -4.62 30.21 -0.16
CA LYS A 17 -5.60 29.98 0.89
C LYS A 17 -6.58 28.85 0.51
N GLU A 18 -7.16 28.90 -0.68
CA GLU A 18 -8.10 27.89 -1.16
C GLU A 18 -7.47 26.49 -1.25
N LEU A 19 -6.24 26.42 -1.74
CA LEU A 19 -5.49 25.18 -1.82
C LEU A 19 -5.21 24.59 -0.42
N PHE A 20 -4.81 25.44 0.53
CA PHE A 20 -4.62 25.01 1.91
C PHE A 20 -5.93 24.52 2.54
N GLU A 21 -7.01 25.26 2.41
CA GLU A 21 -8.32 24.89 2.97
C GLU A 21 -8.88 23.60 2.38
N SER A 22 -8.59 23.29 1.10
CA SER A 22 -8.97 22.04 0.46
C SER A 22 -8.20 20.82 0.98
N GLN A 23 -6.99 21.02 1.53
CA GLN A 23 -6.10 19.96 2.02
C GLN A 23 -6.02 19.88 3.54
N PHE A 24 -6.63 20.81 4.25
CA PHE A 24 -6.60 20.89 5.71
C PHE A 24 -7.99 20.63 6.32
N PRO A 25 -8.11 19.73 7.30
CA PRO A 25 -7.09 18.81 7.83
C PRO A 25 -6.71 17.71 6.84
N ALA A 26 -5.48 17.15 6.96
CA ALA A 26 -5.03 16.02 6.16
C ALA A 26 -5.93 14.79 6.35
N ASP A 27 -6.17 14.01 5.31
CA ASP A 27 -7.03 12.83 5.41
C ASP A 27 -6.42 11.77 6.34
N PHE A 28 -5.12 11.54 6.25
CA PHE A 28 -4.37 10.74 7.22
C PHE A 28 -2.90 11.14 7.28
N ILE A 29 -2.26 10.79 8.40
CA ILE A 29 -0.80 10.81 8.57
C ILE A 29 -0.33 9.46 9.07
N SER A 30 0.91 9.07 8.76
CA SER A 30 1.47 7.80 9.16
C SER A 30 2.95 7.93 9.50
N GLU A 31 3.32 7.43 10.66
CA GLU A 31 4.68 7.32 11.15
C GLU A 31 4.75 6.31 12.31
N ALA A 32 5.97 6.02 12.78
CA ALA A 32 6.18 5.09 13.88
C ALA A 32 5.67 5.62 15.22
N VAL A 33 5.48 4.74 16.19
CA VAL A 33 4.88 5.01 17.51
C VAL A 33 5.62 6.05 18.34
N ASP A 34 6.93 6.23 18.14
CA ASP A 34 7.73 7.24 18.83
C ASP A 34 7.29 8.67 18.48
N GLN A 35 6.64 8.89 17.34
CA GLN A 35 6.16 10.20 16.89
C GLN A 35 4.92 10.70 17.66
N THR A 36 4.37 9.88 18.55
CA THR A 36 3.36 10.33 19.53
C THR A 36 3.93 11.38 20.50
N ARG A 37 5.25 11.37 20.72
CA ARG A 37 6.00 12.37 21.48
C ARG A 37 6.88 13.26 20.62
N GLY A 38 6.60 13.32 19.33
CA GLY A 38 7.35 14.08 18.35
C GLY A 38 6.42 14.75 17.33
N TRP A 39 6.45 14.27 16.11
CA TRP A 39 5.75 14.92 14.98
C TRP A 39 4.24 14.99 15.15
N PHE A 40 3.57 13.92 15.58
CA PHE A 40 2.12 13.93 15.78
C PHE A 40 1.70 14.95 16.81
N TYR A 41 2.42 15.00 17.95
CA TYR A 41 2.15 15.98 19.01
C TYR A 41 2.43 17.40 18.54
N SER A 42 3.55 17.64 17.86
CA SER A 42 3.90 19.00 17.38
C SER A 42 2.89 19.53 16.38
N LEU A 43 2.45 18.68 15.43
CA LEU A 43 1.39 19.08 14.49
C LEU A 43 0.08 19.42 15.21
N LEU A 44 -0.33 18.59 16.16
CA LEU A 44 -1.56 18.79 16.91
C LEU A 44 -1.49 20.08 17.74
N ALA A 45 -0.40 20.30 18.46
CA ALA A 45 -0.22 21.48 19.28
C ALA A 45 -0.26 22.78 18.45
N ILE A 46 0.49 22.85 17.35
CA ILE A 46 0.54 24.02 16.47
C ILE A 46 -0.83 24.26 15.83
N SER A 47 -1.47 23.23 15.32
CA SER A 47 -2.76 23.36 14.64
C SER A 47 -3.86 23.80 15.60
N THR A 48 -3.90 23.25 16.80
CA THR A 48 -4.88 23.66 17.83
C THR A 48 -4.68 25.10 18.25
N LEU A 49 -3.44 25.57 18.42
CA LEU A 49 -3.14 26.94 18.79
C LEU A 49 -3.49 27.96 17.71
N ILE A 50 -3.35 27.59 16.43
CA ILE A 50 -3.54 28.52 15.30
C ILE A 50 -4.95 28.44 14.73
N PHE A 51 -5.52 27.24 14.61
CA PHE A 51 -6.76 26.98 13.86
C PHE A 51 -7.89 26.43 14.73
N ASP A 52 -7.64 26.13 16.00
CA ASP A 52 -8.58 25.44 16.91
C ASP A 52 -9.14 24.13 16.29
N LYS A 53 -8.32 23.45 15.53
CA LYS A 53 -8.67 22.21 14.80
C LYS A 53 -7.52 21.21 14.80
N ALA A 54 -7.86 19.91 14.78
CA ALA A 54 -6.87 18.87 14.53
C ALA A 54 -6.31 18.98 13.10
N PRO A 55 -4.99 18.76 12.89
CA PRO A 55 -4.36 18.87 11.57
C PRO A 55 -4.59 17.67 10.67
N TYR A 56 -5.18 16.61 11.19
CA TYR A 56 -5.43 15.35 10.49
C TYR A 56 -6.72 14.70 10.97
N LYS A 57 -7.36 13.93 10.09
CA LYS A 57 -8.58 13.17 10.39
C LYS A 57 -8.25 11.79 10.97
N ASN A 58 -7.20 11.13 10.47
CA ASN A 58 -6.78 9.80 10.86
C ASN A 58 -5.27 9.74 11.10
N VAL A 59 -4.85 8.87 12.03
CA VAL A 59 -3.44 8.58 12.30
C VAL A 59 -3.21 7.09 12.21
N ILE A 60 -2.32 6.66 11.31
CA ILE A 60 -1.89 5.28 11.21
C ILE A 60 -0.52 5.17 11.87
N VAL A 61 -0.51 4.65 13.08
CA VAL A 61 0.72 4.47 13.86
C VAL A 61 1.38 3.16 13.48
N LEU A 62 2.60 3.22 12.94
CA LEU A 62 3.31 2.04 12.49
C LEU A 62 3.99 1.31 13.64
N GLY A 63 3.84 -0.01 13.67
CA GLY A 63 4.58 -0.90 14.56
C GLY A 63 6.06 -0.98 14.19
N LEU A 64 6.88 -1.44 15.13
CA LEU A 64 8.32 -1.63 14.92
C LEU A 64 8.59 -2.84 14.01
N VAL A 65 9.58 -2.70 13.12
CA VAL A 65 10.12 -3.84 12.38
C VAL A 65 11.08 -4.61 13.27
N GLN A 66 10.86 -5.91 13.35
CA GLN A 66 11.63 -6.86 14.16
C GLN A 66 12.37 -7.85 13.25
N ASP A 67 13.39 -8.49 13.79
CA ASP A 67 14.06 -9.61 13.12
C ASP A 67 13.16 -10.86 13.07
N GLU A 68 13.62 -11.93 12.46
CA GLU A 68 12.89 -13.20 12.34
C GLU A 68 12.51 -13.82 13.68
N ASN A 69 13.28 -13.54 14.74
CA ASN A 69 13.05 -14.01 16.10
C ASN A 69 12.11 -13.10 16.91
N GLY A 70 11.64 -12.00 16.31
CA GLY A 70 10.79 -11.03 16.98
C GLY A 70 11.54 -10.07 17.90
N GLN A 71 12.87 -9.94 17.75
CA GLN A 71 13.66 -8.97 18.50
C GLN A 71 13.74 -7.64 17.74
N LYS A 72 13.78 -6.54 18.49
CA LYS A 72 14.00 -5.22 17.92
C LYS A 72 15.31 -5.18 17.17
N MET A 73 15.29 -4.79 15.91
CA MET A 73 16.49 -4.58 15.09
C MET A 73 17.31 -3.43 15.65
N SER A 74 18.62 -3.62 15.75
CA SER A 74 19.56 -2.59 16.17
C SER A 74 20.93 -2.84 15.55
N LYS A 75 21.61 -1.76 15.15
CA LYS A 75 22.97 -1.84 14.59
C LYS A 75 23.96 -2.44 15.60
N SER A 76 23.80 -2.15 16.89
CA SER A 76 24.66 -2.66 17.97
C SER A 76 24.53 -4.17 18.19
N LYS A 77 23.40 -4.78 17.85
CA LYS A 77 23.16 -6.22 17.95
C LYS A 77 23.52 -6.99 16.67
N GLY A 78 23.83 -6.28 15.58
CA GLY A 78 24.15 -6.91 14.30
C GLY A 78 22.96 -7.61 13.61
N ASN A 79 21.73 -7.41 14.09
CA ASN A 79 20.52 -7.99 13.52
C ASN A 79 19.71 -7.00 12.65
N ALA A 80 20.29 -5.85 12.33
CA ALA A 80 19.67 -4.88 11.45
C ALA A 80 19.88 -5.30 9.97
N VAL A 81 18.80 -5.30 9.21
CA VAL A 81 18.84 -5.49 7.75
C VAL A 81 19.09 -4.13 7.11
N ASP A 82 20.06 -4.07 6.19
CA ASP A 82 20.28 -2.86 5.39
C ASP A 82 19.15 -2.74 4.35
N PRO A 83 18.39 -1.63 4.37
CA PRO A 83 17.27 -1.45 3.43
C PRO A 83 17.71 -1.43 1.97
N PHE A 84 18.90 -0.92 1.66
CA PHE A 84 19.38 -0.84 0.28
C PHE A 84 19.80 -2.21 -0.25
N GLU A 85 20.41 -3.05 0.58
CA GLU A 85 20.72 -4.44 0.23
C GLU A 85 19.43 -5.24 0.02
N ALA A 86 18.44 -5.08 0.90
CA ALA A 86 17.14 -5.71 0.74
C ALA A 86 16.42 -5.26 -0.53
N LEU A 87 16.44 -3.96 -0.85
CA LEU A 87 15.87 -3.42 -2.08
C LEU A 87 16.59 -3.95 -3.34
N ALA A 88 17.92 -4.05 -3.31
CA ALA A 88 18.69 -4.61 -4.41
C ALA A 88 18.39 -6.10 -4.64
N LYS A 89 18.18 -6.84 -3.54
CA LYS A 89 17.95 -8.30 -3.58
C LYS A 89 16.53 -8.68 -4.01
N TYR A 90 15.52 -8.02 -3.49
CA TYR A 90 14.12 -8.40 -3.66
C TYR A 90 13.31 -7.48 -4.57
N GLY A 91 13.76 -6.25 -4.76
CA GLY A 91 12.98 -5.18 -5.37
C GLY A 91 12.01 -4.51 -4.38
N ALA A 92 11.66 -3.27 -4.69
CA ALA A 92 10.80 -2.46 -3.82
C ALA A 92 9.38 -3.01 -3.68
N ASP A 93 8.81 -3.51 -4.77
CA ASP A 93 7.43 -3.97 -4.80
C ASP A 93 7.24 -5.27 -4.00
N ALA A 94 8.20 -6.20 -4.03
CA ALA A 94 8.15 -7.40 -3.22
C ALA A 94 8.18 -7.09 -1.71
N ILE A 95 9.00 -6.11 -1.30
CA ILE A 95 9.08 -5.66 0.08
C ILE A 95 7.79 -4.95 0.50
N ARG A 96 7.24 -4.05 -0.34
CA ARG A 96 5.94 -3.41 -0.08
C ARG A 96 4.83 -4.42 0.07
N TRP A 97 4.76 -5.39 -0.86
CA TRP A 97 3.76 -6.46 -0.82
C TRP A 97 3.85 -7.27 0.45
N TYR A 98 5.07 -7.63 0.85
CA TYR A 98 5.30 -8.34 2.10
C TYR A 98 4.73 -7.59 3.31
N PHE A 99 5.05 -6.30 3.45
CA PHE A 99 4.55 -5.50 4.56
C PHE A 99 3.03 -5.30 4.53
N TYR A 100 2.43 -5.23 3.36
CA TYR A 100 0.98 -5.10 3.24
C TYR A 100 0.22 -6.38 3.58
N THR A 101 0.81 -7.54 3.35
CA THR A 101 0.14 -8.83 3.56
C THR A 101 0.45 -9.50 4.90
N ASN A 102 1.57 -9.15 5.53
CA ASN A 102 2.08 -9.87 6.69
C ASN A 102 1.28 -9.59 7.96
N SER A 103 1.08 -8.31 8.32
CA SER A 103 0.34 -7.93 9.52
C SER A 103 -0.29 -6.54 9.40
N ALA A 104 -1.19 -6.21 10.33
CA ALA A 104 -1.74 -4.86 10.42
C ALA A 104 -0.61 -3.84 10.67
N PRO A 105 -0.67 -2.63 10.07
CA PRO A 105 0.42 -1.65 10.13
C PRO A 105 0.86 -1.26 11.55
N TRP A 106 -0.08 -1.27 12.51
CA TRP A 106 0.18 -0.90 13.91
C TRP A 106 0.75 -2.03 14.76
N LEU A 107 0.82 -3.25 14.24
CA LEU A 107 1.44 -4.37 14.93
C LEU A 107 2.93 -4.46 14.61
N PRO A 108 3.75 -5.00 15.53
CA PRO A 108 5.13 -5.31 15.22
C PRO A 108 5.23 -6.27 14.02
N ASN A 109 6.09 -5.95 13.07
CA ASN A 109 6.22 -6.70 11.84
C ASN A 109 7.59 -7.39 11.79
N LYS A 110 7.59 -8.71 11.70
CA LYS A 110 8.82 -9.49 11.58
C LYS A 110 9.29 -9.45 10.13
N PHE A 111 10.54 -9.12 9.91
CA PHE A 111 11.14 -9.18 8.58
C PHE A 111 11.97 -10.45 8.42
N HIS A 112 11.65 -11.26 7.44
CA HIS A 112 12.41 -12.44 7.08
C HIS A 112 12.37 -12.71 5.57
N ASP A 113 13.52 -13.12 5.04
CA ASP A 113 13.78 -13.33 3.62
C ASP A 113 12.77 -14.27 2.93
N LYS A 114 12.41 -15.36 3.60
CA LYS A 114 11.49 -16.36 3.06
C LYS A 114 10.11 -15.78 2.78
N GLY A 115 9.60 -14.92 3.66
CA GLY A 115 8.28 -14.31 3.49
C GLY A 115 8.24 -13.34 2.32
N VAL A 116 9.29 -12.54 2.12
CA VAL A 116 9.40 -11.65 0.97
C VAL A 116 9.45 -12.44 -0.34
N THR A 117 10.30 -13.48 -0.40
CA THR A 117 10.43 -14.35 -1.59
C THR A 117 9.13 -15.10 -1.89
N GLU A 118 8.41 -15.54 -0.87
CA GLU A 118 7.14 -16.24 -1.05
C GLU A 118 6.07 -15.32 -1.65
N GLY A 119 5.94 -14.09 -1.15
CA GLY A 119 5.03 -13.08 -1.69
C GLY A 119 5.37 -12.73 -3.14
N GLN A 120 6.67 -12.57 -3.44
CA GLN A 120 7.14 -12.34 -4.80
C GLN A 120 6.76 -13.49 -5.73
N ARG A 121 6.97 -14.75 -5.33
CA ARG A 121 6.70 -15.93 -6.15
C ARG A 121 5.20 -16.17 -6.33
N LYS A 122 4.42 -16.14 -5.24
CA LYS A 122 3.00 -16.53 -5.27
C LYS A 122 2.11 -15.49 -5.92
N PHE A 123 2.36 -14.22 -5.70
CA PHE A 123 1.52 -13.15 -6.24
C PHE A 123 2.10 -12.54 -7.52
N MET A 124 3.27 -11.92 -7.41
CA MET A 124 3.86 -11.19 -8.54
C MET A 124 4.25 -12.12 -9.68
N GLY A 125 4.82 -13.30 -9.36
CA GLY A 125 5.19 -14.29 -10.37
C GLY A 125 3.98 -14.85 -11.10
N THR A 126 2.89 -15.15 -10.39
CA THR A 126 1.64 -15.62 -11.01
C THR A 126 1.02 -14.55 -11.91
N LEU A 127 0.92 -13.32 -11.42
CA LEU A 127 0.41 -12.20 -12.21
C LEU A 127 1.25 -11.95 -13.46
N TRP A 128 2.57 -11.95 -13.32
CA TRP A 128 3.49 -11.80 -14.44
C TRP A 128 3.35 -12.89 -15.48
N ASN A 129 3.28 -14.14 -15.05
CA ASN A 129 3.13 -15.28 -15.96
C ASN A 129 1.79 -15.24 -16.70
N THR A 130 0.72 -14.87 -16.04
CA THR A 130 -0.60 -14.68 -16.67
C THR A 130 -0.56 -13.57 -17.71
N TYR A 131 0.07 -12.45 -17.39
CA TYR A 131 0.25 -11.35 -18.32
C TYR A 131 1.14 -11.74 -19.51
N ALA A 132 2.26 -12.39 -19.27
CA ALA A 132 3.17 -12.85 -20.31
C ALA A 132 2.50 -13.86 -21.28
N PHE A 133 1.68 -14.76 -20.73
CA PHE A 133 0.87 -15.67 -21.52
C PHE A 133 -0.12 -14.91 -22.44
N TYR A 134 -0.84 -13.96 -21.87
CA TYR A 134 -1.76 -13.13 -22.63
C TYR A 134 -1.05 -12.39 -23.78
N VAL A 135 0.06 -11.71 -23.48
CA VAL A 135 0.82 -10.93 -24.47
C VAL A 135 1.32 -11.83 -25.59
N LEU A 136 1.87 -12.99 -25.25
CA LEU A 136 2.37 -13.95 -26.26
C LEU A 136 1.29 -14.34 -27.26
N TYR A 137 0.10 -14.71 -26.79
CA TYR A 137 -0.98 -15.12 -27.67
C TYR A 137 -1.63 -13.93 -28.40
N ALA A 138 -1.74 -12.78 -27.76
CA ALA A 138 -2.22 -11.57 -28.41
C ALA A 138 -1.31 -11.15 -29.57
N GLU A 139 0.01 -11.31 -29.44
CA GLU A 139 0.97 -11.06 -30.52
C GLU A 139 0.84 -12.07 -31.67
N ILE A 140 0.68 -13.35 -31.35
CA ILE A 140 0.48 -14.40 -32.37
C ILE A 140 -0.79 -14.15 -33.18
N ASP A 141 -1.88 -13.84 -32.50
CA ASP A 141 -3.20 -13.62 -33.10
C ASP A 141 -3.39 -12.21 -33.68
N GLN A 142 -2.40 -11.33 -33.51
CA GLN A 142 -2.48 -9.90 -33.87
C GLN A 142 -3.69 -9.21 -33.23
N PHE A 143 -4.05 -9.64 -32.01
CA PHE A 143 -5.19 -9.15 -31.27
C PHE A 143 -4.91 -7.79 -30.63
N ASP A 144 -5.75 -6.81 -30.94
CA ASP A 144 -5.68 -5.47 -30.35
C ASP A 144 -6.93 -5.24 -29.50
N PRO A 145 -6.80 -5.26 -28.16
CA PRO A 145 -7.96 -5.13 -27.27
C PRO A 145 -8.68 -3.78 -27.38
N THR A 146 -8.02 -2.75 -27.93
CA THR A 146 -8.63 -1.42 -28.10
C THR A 146 -9.65 -1.37 -29.23
N LYS A 147 -9.64 -2.35 -30.13
CA LYS A 147 -10.55 -2.47 -31.27
C LYS A 147 -11.77 -3.34 -31.00
N HIS A 148 -11.86 -3.91 -29.81
CA HIS A 148 -12.92 -4.83 -29.45
C HIS A 148 -13.66 -4.34 -28.22
N GLU A 149 -14.98 -4.36 -28.28
CA GLU A 149 -15.85 -4.10 -27.13
C GLU A 149 -16.34 -5.42 -26.53
N ILE A 150 -16.50 -5.43 -25.23
CA ILE A 150 -17.03 -6.61 -24.52
C ILE A 150 -18.55 -6.61 -24.65
N GLU A 151 -19.08 -7.55 -25.43
CA GLU A 151 -20.52 -7.79 -25.53
C GLU A 151 -20.93 -8.82 -24.46
N TYR A 152 -21.47 -8.34 -23.32
CA TYR A 152 -21.75 -9.16 -22.14
C TYR A 152 -22.64 -10.37 -22.45
N ASP A 153 -23.62 -10.23 -23.36
CA ASP A 153 -24.56 -11.31 -23.70
C ASP A 153 -23.89 -12.46 -24.47
N LYS A 154 -22.78 -12.17 -25.17
CA LYS A 154 -22.00 -13.17 -25.91
C LYS A 154 -20.96 -13.89 -25.06
N LEU A 155 -20.72 -13.44 -23.83
CA LEU A 155 -19.75 -14.06 -22.94
C LEU A 155 -20.21 -15.44 -22.47
N SER A 156 -19.25 -16.35 -22.35
CA SER A 156 -19.50 -17.67 -21.75
C SER A 156 -19.86 -17.56 -20.27
N VAL A 157 -20.40 -18.63 -19.69
CA VAL A 157 -20.70 -18.69 -18.24
C VAL A 157 -19.43 -18.47 -17.42
N MET A 158 -18.29 -19.00 -17.88
CA MET A 158 -16.99 -18.85 -17.20
C MET A 158 -16.50 -17.42 -17.23
N ASP A 159 -16.62 -16.72 -18.37
CA ASP A 159 -16.24 -15.32 -18.48
C ASP A 159 -17.08 -14.43 -17.57
N LYS A 160 -18.40 -14.65 -17.53
CA LYS A 160 -19.31 -13.95 -16.62
C LYS A 160 -18.99 -14.22 -15.16
N TRP A 161 -18.65 -15.46 -14.81
CA TRP A 161 -18.21 -15.83 -13.48
C TRP A 161 -16.90 -15.11 -13.11
N LEU A 162 -15.89 -15.10 -13.99
CA LEU A 162 -14.63 -14.41 -13.77
C LEU A 162 -14.81 -12.91 -13.56
N LEU A 163 -15.61 -12.26 -14.40
CA LEU A 163 -15.93 -10.83 -14.25
C LEU A 163 -16.64 -10.54 -12.93
N SER A 164 -17.59 -11.40 -12.53
CA SER A 164 -18.27 -11.28 -11.23
C SER A 164 -17.30 -11.40 -10.05
N LYS A 165 -16.38 -12.36 -10.11
CA LYS A 165 -15.32 -12.54 -9.12
C LYS A 165 -14.40 -11.33 -9.05
N MET A 166 -13.96 -10.82 -10.19
CA MET A 166 -13.09 -9.66 -10.28
C MET A 166 -13.76 -8.40 -9.69
N ASN A 167 -15.03 -8.16 -10.01
CA ASN A 167 -15.78 -7.05 -9.44
C ASN A 167 -15.97 -7.18 -7.92
N SER A 168 -16.19 -8.41 -7.43
CA SER A 168 -16.27 -8.67 -5.98
C SER A 168 -14.94 -8.40 -5.28
N MET A 169 -13.82 -8.78 -5.90
CA MET A 169 -12.47 -8.48 -5.41
C MET A 169 -12.23 -6.97 -5.37
N ILE A 170 -12.52 -6.25 -6.45
CA ILE A 170 -12.36 -4.80 -6.52
C ILE A 170 -13.13 -4.12 -5.40
N LYS A 171 -14.41 -4.50 -5.22
CA LYS A 171 -15.24 -3.96 -4.14
C LYS A 171 -14.65 -4.27 -2.76
N ALA A 172 -14.25 -5.51 -2.51
CA ALA A 172 -13.65 -5.89 -1.24
C ALA A 172 -12.34 -5.16 -0.96
N ALA A 173 -11.50 -4.96 -1.98
CA ALA A 173 -10.25 -4.22 -1.85
C ALA A 173 -10.51 -2.73 -1.56
N ASP A 174 -11.43 -2.11 -2.30
CA ASP A 174 -11.81 -0.71 -2.13
C ASP A 174 -12.41 -0.44 -0.74
N ASP A 175 -13.39 -1.25 -0.33
CA ASP A 175 -14.02 -1.16 1.00
C ASP A 175 -12.98 -1.30 2.13
N ASN A 176 -12.02 -2.22 1.99
CA ASN A 176 -10.98 -2.41 3.01
C ASN A 176 -9.96 -1.27 3.01
N LEU A 177 -9.52 -0.77 1.86
CA LEU A 177 -8.60 0.36 1.77
C LEU A 177 -9.22 1.64 2.33
N ASN A 178 -10.49 1.91 2.05
CA ASN A 178 -11.21 3.05 2.60
C ASN A 178 -11.31 3.02 4.14
N ASN A 179 -11.22 1.81 4.73
CA ASN A 179 -11.20 1.61 6.18
C ASN A 179 -9.80 1.35 6.75
N TYR A 180 -8.73 1.61 5.99
CA TYR A 180 -7.34 1.37 6.38
C TYR A 180 -7.01 -0.09 6.75
N ARG A 181 -7.78 -1.06 6.26
CA ARG A 181 -7.56 -2.49 6.45
C ARG A 181 -6.70 -3.05 5.33
N ILE A 182 -5.45 -2.62 5.30
CA ILE A 182 -4.50 -2.92 4.21
C ILE A 182 -4.27 -4.43 4.03
N PRO A 183 -4.04 -5.23 5.09
CA PRO A 183 -3.82 -6.66 4.92
C PRO A 183 -5.02 -7.41 4.34
N GLU A 184 -6.24 -7.01 4.70
CA GLU A 184 -7.46 -7.60 4.19
C GLU A 184 -7.65 -7.30 2.71
N ALA A 185 -7.38 -6.05 2.29
CA ALA A 185 -7.41 -5.67 0.89
C ALA A 185 -6.38 -6.46 0.06
N ALA A 186 -5.13 -6.55 0.55
CA ALA A 186 -4.08 -7.30 -0.12
C ALA A 186 -4.39 -8.81 -0.20
N LYS A 187 -4.95 -9.39 0.86
CA LYS A 187 -5.39 -10.80 0.89
C LYS A 187 -6.56 -11.06 -0.06
N ALA A 188 -7.49 -10.12 -0.21
CA ALA A 188 -8.55 -10.24 -1.21
C ALA A 188 -7.97 -10.39 -2.61
N CYS A 189 -7.00 -9.56 -2.99
CA CYS A 189 -6.31 -9.67 -4.27
C CYS A 189 -5.59 -11.02 -4.42
N LEU A 190 -4.95 -11.53 -3.36
CA LEU A 190 -4.22 -12.80 -3.39
C LEU A 190 -5.15 -14.00 -3.59
N LEU A 191 -6.27 -14.05 -2.88
CA LEU A 191 -7.24 -15.15 -2.99
C LEU A 191 -7.80 -15.28 -4.40
N TYR A 192 -8.16 -14.16 -5.02
CA TYR A 192 -8.73 -14.18 -6.38
C TYR A 192 -7.71 -14.46 -7.48
N THR A 193 -6.43 -14.21 -7.25
CA THR A 193 -5.37 -14.57 -8.21
C THR A 193 -4.93 -16.03 -8.08
N SER A 194 -5.09 -16.65 -6.90
CA SER A 194 -4.75 -18.07 -6.69
C SER A 194 -5.88 -19.03 -7.12
N ASP A 195 -7.13 -18.60 -7.05
CA ASP A 195 -8.29 -19.43 -7.44
C ASP A 195 -8.60 -19.33 -8.95
N ALA A 196 -7.97 -18.41 -9.67
CA ALA A 196 -8.14 -18.20 -11.11
C ALA A 196 -7.00 -18.84 -11.94
N ALA A 197 -6.00 -19.41 -11.31
CA ALA A 197 -4.86 -20.12 -11.92
C ALA A 197 -5.02 -21.63 -11.77
#